data_3ff0f297f8639e4ad156c52d8b6d349d
#
_entry.id   3ff0f297f8639e4ad156c52d8b6d349d
#
_cell.length_a   1.000
_cell.length_b   1.000
_cell.length_c   1.000
_cell.angle_alpha   90.00
_cell.angle_beta   90.00
_cell.angle_gamma   90.00
#
_symmetry.space_group_name_H-M   'P 1'
#
loop_
_entity.id
_entity.type
_entity.pdbx_description
1 polymer ?
#
loop_
_entity_poly.entity_id
_entity_poly.type
_entity_poly.pdbx_seq_one_letter_code
_entity_poly.pdbx_strand_id
1 'polypeptide(L)'
;MQKILNPIRADWHKLAERPVVEKVSMNTIVNQVFTEIREYRDVAVRKYSSLFDEADLVSFALPGKAFTDASEKVPEDLKAAIQLAKRNIEKFHALQIDTPEIIETSKGVACWRESRGIETIGIYIPGGTAPLFSTVLMLGIPAKLAGCKNIVLCTPPDKNGAINPVILYTAKLVGITSVFCVGGIQAIGAMTFGTESIPKVDKIFGPGNQYVTAAKQAAQQMGVAIDMPAGPSEVLIIADTSCNPAFVAADLLSQAEHGVDSQVILLSDNESVADKILFELKNQLQVLPRIVIAERALENSKAIVLNNINECVEFSNLYAPEHLILAVKEARHIIAQISKAGSVFLGNYSCESAGDYASGTNHTLPTNGYARSYSGVSLDSFVTKITFQELSKEGIRNIGPAIELMAEAEQLFAHKNAVTLRLTNED
;
A
#
# COMPACT_ATOMS: atom_id res chain seq x y z
N MET A 1 4.07 -24.60 -11.26
CA MET A 1 2.67 -24.27 -10.90
C MET A 1 1.84 -25.58 -10.91
N GLN A 2 1.09 -25.88 -9.84
CA GLN A 2 0.27 -27.09 -9.69
C GLN A 2 -1.12 -26.87 -10.29
N LYS A 3 -1.57 -27.77 -11.18
CA LYS A 3 -2.95 -27.79 -11.69
C LYS A 3 -3.85 -28.65 -10.80
N ILE A 4 -5.02 -28.13 -10.41
CA ILE A 4 -5.99 -28.78 -9.52
C ILE A 4 -7.37 -28.70 -10.19
N LEU A 5 -8.05 -29.85 -10.30
CA LEU A 5 -9.34 -29.93 -10.98
C LEU A 5 -10.46 -30.12 -9.96
N ASN A 6 -11.48 -29.28 -10.03
CA ASN A 6 -12.72 -29.35 -9.27
C ASN A 6 -12.55 -29.73 -7.78
N PRO A 7 -11.69 -29.00 -7.01
CA PRO A 7 -11.51 -29.30 -5.60
C PRO A 7 -12.82 -29.09 -4.84
N ILE A 8 -13.08 -29.96 -3.88
CA ILE A 8 -14.26 -29.78 -3.01
C ILE A 8 -14.13 -28.52 -2.16
N ARG A 9 -15.24 -27.88 -1.83
CA ARG A 9 -15.23 -26.60 -1.07
C ARG A 9 -14.50 -26.69 0.28
N ALA A 10 -14.49 -27.86 0.91
CA ALA A 10 -13.76 -28.09 2.15
C ALA A 10 -12.24 -27.88 2.03
N ASP A 11 -11.67 -28.08 0.84
CA ASP A 11 -10.23 -27.89 0.58
C ASP A 11 -9.86 -26.46 0.21
N TRP A 12 -10.82 -25.59 -0.08
CA TRP A 12 -10.56 -24.23 -0.56
C TRP A 12 -9.72 -23.39 0.42
N HIS A 13 -9.98 -23.50 1.72
CA HIS A 13 -9.18 -22.80 2.72
C HIS A 13 -7.69 -23.18 2.64
N LYS A 14 -7.41 -24.48 2.51
CA LYS A 14 -6.05 -25.00 2.35
C LYS A 14 -5.41 -24.56 1.01
N LEU A 15 -6.19 -24.54 -0.06
CA LEU A 15 -5.72 -24.07 -1.37
C LEU A 15 -5.45 -22.57 -1.40
N ALA A 16 -6.16 -21.80 -0.60
CA ALA A 16 -5.99 -20.36 -0.43
C ALA A 16 -4.88 -19.97 0.57
N GLU A 17 -4.21 -20.95 1.19
CA GLU A 17 -3.08 -20.69 2.08
C GLU A 17 -1.88 -20.13 1.29
N ARG A 18 -1.21 -19.20 1.95
CA ARG A 18 0.00 -18.55 1.46
C ARG A 18 1.25 -19.21 2.02
N PRO A 19 2.40 -19.12 1.33
CA PRO A 19 3.66 -19.58 1.89
C PRO A 19 3.93 -18.95 3.26
N VAL A 20 4.28 -19.78 4.24
CA VAL A 20 4.57 -19.31 5.60
C VAL A 20 6.03 -18.91 5.70
N VAL A 21 6.31 -17.71 6.18
CA VAL A 21 7.66 -17.24 6.50
C VAL A 21 7.84 -17.24 8.03
N GLU A 22 8.96 -17.76 8.52
CA GLU A 22 9.26 -17.79 9.96
C GLU A 22 9.41 -16.37 10.54
N LYS A 23 8.45 -15.98 11.41
CA LYS A 23 8.37 -14.62 11.99
C LYS A 23 9.21 -14.43 13.28
N VAL A 24 9.57 -15.50 13.98
CA VAL A 24 10.11 -15.39 15.36
C VAL A 24 11.51 -14.76 15.40
N SER A 25 12.41 -15.13 14.48
CA SER A 25 13.77 -14.56 14.44
C SER A 25 13.80 -13.10 14.00
N MET A 26 12.87 -12.69 13.13
CA MET A 26 12.79 -11.31 12.61
C MET A 26 12.45 -10.29 13.69
N ASN A 27 11.48 -10.59 14.55
CA ASN A 27 11.06 -9.69 15.62
C ASN A 27 12.19 -9.40 16.61
N THR A 28 13.05 -10.38 16.88
CA THR A 28 14.23 -10.18 17.73
C THR A 28 15.20 -9.17 17.14
N ILE A 29 15.50 -9.30 15.84
CA ILE A 29 16.40 -8.37 15.14
C ILE A 29 15.79 -6.96 15.08
N VAL A 30 14.50 -6.86 14.74
CA VAL A 30 13.79 -5.56 14.70
C VAL A 30 13.83 -4.88 16.05
N ASN A 31 13.52 -5.60 17.14
CA ASN A 31 13.52 -5.04 18.49
C ASN A 31 14.90 -4.58 18.91
N GLN A 32 15.96 -5.32 18.57
CA GLN A 32 17.34 -4.93 18.84
C GLN A 32 17.69 -3.62 18.11
N VAL A 33 17.45 -3.57 16.80
CA VAL A 33 17.74 -2.38 15.99
C VAL A 33 16.96 -1.16 16.49
N PHE A 34 15.68 -1.33 16.81
CA PHE A 34 14.83 -0.25 17.34
C PHE A 34 15.31 0.26 18.68
N THR A 35 15.73 -0.65 19.59
CA THR A 35 16.27 -0.27 20.90
C THR A 35 17.53 0.55 20.74
N GLU A 36 18.48 0.09 19.91
CA GLU A 36 19.73 0.82 19.67
C GLU A 36 19.49 2.18 18.98
N ILE A 37 18.60 2.27 17.99
CA ILE A 37 18.30 3.56 17.33
C ILE A 37 17.65 4.54 18.32
N ARG A 38 16.76 4.06 19.17
CA ARG A 38 16.13 4.89 20.21
C ARG A 38 17.16 5.49 21.16
N GLU A 39 18.21 4.74 21.50
CA GLU A 39 19.23 5.14 22.46
C GLU A 39 20.38 5.92 21.79
N TYR A 40 20.91 5.43 20.67
CA TYR A 40 22.14 5.93 20.03
C TYR A 40 21.90 6.70 18.72
N ARG A 41 20.65 6.91 18.30
CA ARG A 41 20.25 7.77 17.19
C ARG A 41 21.06 7.52 15.89
N ASP A 42 21.66 8.57 15.30
CA ASP A 42 22.47 8.47 14.07
C ASP A 42 23.63 7.49 14.17
N VAL A 43 24.20 7.29 15.37
CA VAL A 43 25.29 6.32 15.58
C VAL A 43 24.81 4.90 15.29
N ALA A 44 23.62 4.53 15.80
CA ALA A 44 23.04 3.23 15.53
C ALA A 44 22.60 3.08 14.06
N VAL A 45 21.99 4.13 13.47
CA VAL A 45 21.63 4.11 12.04
C VAL A 45 22.87 3.86 11.19
N ARG A 46 23.98 4.53 11.46
CA ARG A 46 25.26 4.34 10.74
C ARG A 46 25.80 2.92 10.89
N LYS A 47 25.80 2.38 12.09
CA LYS A 47 26.19 0.99 12.37
C LYS A 47 25.42 0.00 11.50
N TYR A 48 24.08 0.14 11.45
CA TYR A 48 23.22 -0.79 10.72
C TYR A 48 23.23 -0.54 9.20
N SER A 49 23.45 0.69 8.73
CA SER A 49 23.66 0.97 7.31
C SER A 49 24.97 0.34 6.80
N SER A 50 26.04 0.42 7.57
CA SER A 50 27.29 -0.29 7.23
C SER A 50 27.09 -1.81 7.20
N LEU A 51 26.32 -2.36 8.16
CA LEU A 51 26.10 -3.81 8.28
C LEU A 51 25.16 -4.38 7.22
N PHE A 52 24.07 -3.67 6.90
CA PHE A 52 22.97 -4.20 6.05
C PHE A 52 22.96 -3.62 4.65
N ASP A 53 23.36 -2.36 4.47
CA ASP A 53 23.43 -1.70 3.17
C ASP A 53 24.84 -1.75 2.56
N GLU A 54 25.85 -2.26 3.30
CA GLU A 54 27.28 -2.28 2.93
C GLU A 54 27.80 -0.88 2.55
N ALA A 55 27.27 0.19 3.17
CA ALA A 55 27.56 1.57 2.86
C ALA A 55 28.01 2.36 4.09
N ASP A 56 29.21 2.95 4.00
CA ASP A 56 29.77 3.82 5.03
C ASP A 56 29.52 5.29 4.65
N LEU A 57 28.44 5.86 5.18
CA LEU A 57 28.01 7.20 4.83
C LEU A 57 28.45 8.25 5.84
N VAL A 58 29.00 9.36 5.36
CA VAL A 58 29.31 10.54 6.18
C VAL A 58 28.05 11.30 6.56
N SER A 59 27.11 11.42 5.63
CA SER A 59 25.80 12.04 5.82
C SER A 59 24.70 11.18 5.22
N PHE A 60 23.58 11.06 5.92
CA PHE A 60 22.40 10.39 5.38
C PHE A 60 21.60 11.29 4.43
N ALA A 61 21.55 12.60 4.72
CA ALA A 61 20.81 13.56 3.91
C ALA A 61 21.52 13.86 2.59
N LEU A 62 20.78 13.84 1.49
CA LEU A 62 21.31 14.20 0.17
C LEU A 62 21.34 15.72 -0.01
N PRO A 63 22.45 16.25 -0.57
CA PRO A 63 22.53 17.66 -0.93
C PRO A 63 21.64 17.98 -2.13
N GLY A 64 21.12 19.21 -2.20
CA GLY A 64 20.24 19.63 -3.31
C GLY A 64 20.85 19.45 -4.70
N LYS A 65 22.18 19.51 -4.85
CA LYS A 65 22.90 19.24 -6.10
C LYS A 65 22.65 17.84 -6.63
N ALA A 66 22.51 16.83 -5.75
CA ALA A 66 22.28 15.43 -6.16
C ALA A 66 21.04 15.28 -7.05
N PHE A 67 19.99 16.06 -6.81
CA PHE A 67 18.76 16.04 -7.61
C PHE A 67 18.96 16.64 -9.00
N THR A 68 19.83 17.64 -9.14
CA THR A 68 20.15 18.25 -10.43
C THR A 68 20.99 17.30 -11.27
N ASP A 69 22.06 16.78 -10.68
CA ASP A 69 22.97 15.81 -11.33
C ASP A 69 22.21 14.52 -11.74
N ALA A 70 21.24 14.09 -10.92
CA ALA A 70 20.37 12.95 -11.24
C ALA A 70 19.47 13.22 -12.45
N SER A 71 18.91 14.42 -12.55
CA SER A 71 18.05 14.81 -13.68
C SER A 71 18.78 14.77 -15.04
N GLU A 72 20.06 15.06 -15.05
CA GLU A 72 20.88 15.01 -16.27
C GLU A 72 21.19 13.56 -16.73
N LYS A 73 21.14 12.61 -15.79
CA LYS A 73 21.44 11.18 -16.05
C LYS A 73 20.24 10.36 -16.50
N VAL A 74 19.02 10.89 -16.37
CA VAL A 74 17.79 10.17 -16.77
C VAL A 74 17.51 10.46 -18.25
N PRO A 75 17.32 9.42 -19.09
CA PRO A 75 16.97 9.57 -20.50
C PRO A 75 15.66 10.35 -20.72
N GLU A 76 15.57 11.12 -21.80
CA GLU A 76 14.40 11.98 -22.06
C GLU A 76 13.12 11.18 -22.33
N ASP A 77 13.21 10.03 -22.99
CA ASP A 77 12.09 9.12 -23.21
C ASP A 77 11.54 8.58 -21.89
N LEU A 78 12.41 8.20 -20.95
CA LEU A 78 12.01 7.77 -19.61
C LEU A 78 11.39 8.93 -18.81
N LYS A 79 11.92 10.14 -18.92
CA LYS A 79 11.30 11.32 -18.30
C LYS A 79 9.90 11.56 -18.83
N ALA A 80 9.70 11.43 -20.15
CA ALA A 80 8.37 11.57 -20.78
C ALA A 80 7.37 10.52 -20.26
N ALA A 81 7.82 9.27 -20.13
CA ALA A 81 7.02 8.18 -19.58
C ALA A 81 6.64 8.45 -18.10
N ILE A 82 7.60 8.85 -17.26
CA ILE A 82 7.36 9.20 -15.86
C ILE A 82 6.38 10.39 -15.74
N GLN A 83 6.48 11.38 -16.61
CA GLN A 83 5.55 12.51 -16.64
C GLN A 83 4.12 12.09 -17.06
N LEU A 84 4.00 11.14 -18.00
CA LEU A 84 2.69 10.58 -18.36
C LEU A 84 2.05 9.89 -17.16
N ALA A 85 2.79 9.00 -16.49
CA ALA A 85 2.35 8.31 -15.29
C ALA A 85 1.93 9.31 -14.20
N LYS A 86 2.78 10.31 -13.92
CA LYS A 86 2.47 11.38 -12.95
C LYS A 86 1.13 12.04 -13.23
N ARG A 87 0.88 12.49 -14.47
CA ARG A 87 -0.38 13.15 -14.84
C ARG A 87 -1.61 12.26 -14.60
N ASN A 88 -1.51 10.97 -14.94
CA ASN A 88 -2.61 10.04 -14.78
C ASN A 88 -2.89 9.77 -13.29
N ILE A 89 -1.85 9.58 -12.49
CA ILE A 89 -1.95 9.37 -11.03
C ILE A 89 -2.53 10.63 -10.36
N GLU A 90 -2.04 11.82 -10.72
CA GLU A 90 -2.58 13.09 -10.22
C GLU A 90 -4.07 13.24 -10.55
N LYS A 91 -4.44 12.96 -11.80
CA LYS A 91 -5.83 13.07 -12.25
C LYS A 91 -6.77 12.13 -11.47
N PHE A 92 -6.34 10.90 -11.24
CA PHE A 92 -7.15 9.91 -10.51
C PHE A 92 -7.27 10.26 -9.03
N HIS A 93 -6.15 10.63 -8.37
CA HIS A 93 -6.15 10.93 -6.95
C HIS A 93 -6.75 12.30 -6.61
N ALA A 94 -6.68 13.28 -7.51
CA ALA A 94 -7.30 14.60 -7.30
C ALA A 94 -8.84 14.51 -7.15
N LEU A 95 -9.47 13.53 -7.79
CA LEU A 95 -10.92 13.30 -7.64
C LEU A 95 -11.32 12.73 -6.27
N GLN A 96 -10.35 12.33 -5.45
CA GLN A 96 -10.57 11.78 -4.11
C GLN A 96 -10.52 12.87 -3.01
N ILE A 97 -10.29 14.13 -3.40
CA ILE A 97 -10.34 15.26 -2.46
C ILE A 97 -11.79 15.45 -2.00
N ASP A 98 -11.98 15.30 -0.69
CA ASP A 98 -13.30 15.40 -0.06
C ASP A 98 -13.74 16.87 0.06
N THR A 99 -14.97 17.15 -0.30
CA THR A 99 -15.58 18.48 -0.08
C THR A 99 -16.46 18.40 1.17
N PRO A 100 -16.18 19.18 2.22
CA PRO A 100 -16.97 19.15 3.44
C PRO A 100 -18.44 19.49 3.17
N GLU A 101 -19.35 18.67 3.67
CA GLU A 101 -20.79 18.91 3.64
C GLU A 101 -21.28 19.10 5.08
N ILE A 102 -21.94 20.24 5.34
CA ILE A 102 -22.51 20.58 6.65
C ILE A 102 -23.95 20.04 6.68
N ILE A 103 -24.22 19.19 7.66
CA ILE A 103 -25.53 18.56 7.86
C ILE A 103 -26.17 19.12 9.13
N GLU A 104 -27.37 19.66 9.03
CA GLU A 104 -28.19 19.98 10.20
C GLU A 104 -28.89 18.69 10.67
N THR A 105 -28.37 18.07 11.74
CA THR A 105 -28.90 16.81 12.29
C THR A 105 -30.17 17.01 13.13
N SER A 106 -30.32 18.17 13.73
CA SER A 106 -31.51 18.67 14.38
C SER A 106 -31.50 20.19 14.25
N LYS A 107 -32.65 20.83 14.29
CA LYS A 107 -32.73 22.30 14.16
C LYS A 107 -31.78 23.00 15.12
N GLY A 108 -30.83 23.77 14.57
CA GLY A 108 -29.79 24.47 15.30
C GLY A 108 -28.60 23.62 15.74
N VAL A 109 -28.44 22.39 15.18
CA VAL A 109 -27.30 21.50 15.39
C VAL A 109 -26.65 21.16 14.06
N ALA A 110 -25.51 21.76 13.78
CA ALA A 110 -24.73 21.53 12.56
C ALA A 110 -23.55 20.59 12.84
N CYS A 111 -23.37 19.57 12.01
CA CYS A 111 -22.27 18.62 12.07
C CYS A 111 -21.61 18.47 10.72
N TRP A 112 -20.27 18.42 10.70
CA TRP A 112 -19.52 18.15 9.47
C TRP A 112 -18.19 17.50 9.77
N ARG A 113 -17.50 17.07 8.73
CA ARG A 113 -16.17 16.46 8.80
C ARG A 113 -15.25 17.12 7.78
N GLU A 114 -14.03 17.42 8.19
CA GLU A 114 -13.01 17.94 7.29
C GLU A 114 -11.77 17.05 7.28
N SER A 115 -11.16 16.93 6.10
CA SER A 115 -9.88 16.25 5.91
C SER A 115 -8.73 17.23 6.14
N ARG A 116 -7.70 16.78 6.86
CA ARG A 116 -6.45 17.53 7.09
C ARG A 116 -5.28 16.63 6.74
N GLY A 117 -4.35 17.12 5.91
CA GLY A 117 -3.13 16.39 5.59
C GLY A 117 -2.32 16.07 6.84
N ILE A 118 -1.82 14.84 6.95
CA ILE A 118 -0.86 14.44 7.98
C ILE A 118 0.37 15.32 7.84
N GLU A 119 0.84 15.93 8.92
CA GLU A 119 1.87 16.96 8.85
C GLU A 119 3.21 16.42 8.34
N THR A 120 3.68 15.32 8.93
CA THR A 120 4.97 14.72 8.58
C THR A 120 4.81 13.24 8.28
N ILE A 121 5.12 12.83 7.06
CA ILE A 121 5.06 11.44 6.64
C ILE A 121 6.41 10.91 6.20
N GLY A 122 6.62 9.61 6.41
CA GLY A 122 7.75 8.86 5.89
C GLY A 122 7.36 8.02 4.68
N ILE A 123 8.16 8.08 3.63
CA ILE A 123 8.06 7.19 2.48
C ILE A 123 9.31 6.32 2.45
N TYR A 124 9.12 5.02 2.45
CA TYR A 124 10.19 4.06 2.28
C TYR A 124 10.17 3.49 0.86
N ILE A 125 11.29 3.59 0.16
CA ILE A 125 11.48 2.96 -1.15
C ILE A 125 12.54 1.87 -0.98
N PRO A 126 12.21 0.60 -1.23
CA PRO A 126 13.17 -0.48 -1.06
C PRO A 126 14.30 -0.39 -2.09
N GLY A 127 15.47 -0.84 -1.66
CA GLY A 127 16.58 -1.15 -2.55
C GLY A 127 16.43 -2.55 -3.15
N GLY A 128 17.44 -2.98 -3.88
CA GLY A 128 17.51 -4.32 -4.46
C GLY A 128 17.80 -4.29 -5.95
N THR A 129 17.31 -5.30 -6.67
CA THR A 129 17.62 -5.50 -8.09
C THR A 129 16.83 -4.56 -9.04
N ALA A 130 15.79 -3.88 -8.53
CA ALA A 130 14.99 -2.95 -9.32
C ALA A 130 14.83 -1.61 -8.59
N PRO A 131 15.09 -0.47 -9.26
CA PRO A 131 14.85 0.86 -8.70
C PRO A 131 13.36 1.19 -8.78
N LEU A 132 12.61 1.02 -7.68
CA LEU A 132 11.15 1.20 -7.63
C LEU A 132 10.76 2.68 -7.61
N PHE A 133 11.16 3.45 -8.63
CA PHE A 133 10.81 4.87 -8.76
C PHE A 133 9.30 5.11 -8.95
N SER A 134 8.56 4.14 -9.47
CA SER A 134 7.10 4.20 -9.59
C SER A 134 6.44 4.38 -8.22
N THR A 135 6.96 3.73 -7.18
CA THR A 135 6.46 3.89 -5.80
C THR A 135 6.62 5.32 -5.28
N VAL A 136 7.63 6.06 -5.76
CA VAL A 136 7.76 7.50 -5.43
C VAL A 136 6.60 8.30 -5.99
N LEU A 137 6.13 7.98 -7.22
CA LEU A 137 4.92 8.60 -7.79
C LEU A 137 3.67 8.21 -6.99
N MET A 138 3.49 6.90 -6.75
CA MET A 138 2.30 6.33 -6.11
C MET A 138 2.08 6.83 -4.68
N LEU A 139 3.14 7.16 -3.96
CA LEU A 139 3.06 7.67 -2.58
C LEU A 139 3.22 9.19 -2.51
N GLY A 140 4.13 9.76 -3.30
CA GLY A 140 4.44 11.19 -3.26
C GLY A 140 3.32 12.07 -3.82
N ILE A 141 2.66 11.64 -4.89
CA ILE A 141 1.59 12.41 -5.51
C ILE A 141 0.38 12.56 -4.57
N PRO A 142 -0.23 11.47 -4.07
CA PRO A 142 -1.36 11.62 -3.15
C PRO A 142 -0.98 12.31 -1.85
N ALA A 143 0.25 12.14 -1.34
CA ALA A 143 0.74 12.87 -0.19
C ALA A 143 0.74 14.41 -0.41
N LYS A 144 1.20 14.86 -1.59
CA LYS A 144 1.17 16.29 -1.95
C LYS A 144 -0.26 16.80 -2.14
N LEU A 145 -1.13 16.04 -2.82
CA LEU A 145 -2.53 16.38 -3.00
C LEU A 145 -3.29 16.47 -1.68
N ALA A 146 -2.96 15.62 -0.72
CA ALA A 146 -3.52 15.64 0.64
C ALA A 146 -3.04 16.83 1.49
N GLY A 147 -1.98 17.54 1.05
CA GLY A 147 -1.43 18.68 1.77
C GLY A 147 -0.45 18.31 2.89
N CYS A 148 0.19 17.14 2.83
CA CYS A 148 1.28 16.79 3.74
C CYS A 148 2.43 17.81 3.60
N LYS A 149 2.83 18.44 4.73
CA LYS A 149 3.84 19.51 4.70
C LYS A 149 5.24 18.95 4.53
N ASN A 150 5.57 17.93 5.31
CA ASN A 150 6.89 17.32 5.36
C ASN A 150 6.82 15.88 4.86
N ILE A 151 7.55 15.58 3.78
CA ILE A 151 7.65 14.24 3.24
C ILE A 151 9.13 13.81 3.31
N VAL A 152 9.39 12.84 4.18
CA VAL A 152 10.70 12.23 4.43
C VAL A 152 10.78 10.97 3.59
N LEU A 153 11.71 10.89 2.63
CA LEU A 153 11.92 9.71 1.82
C LEU A 153 13.22 9.02 2.23
N CYS A 154 13.13 7.75 2.62
CA CYS A 154 14.28 6.89 2.91
C CYS A 154 14.39 5.80 1.85
N THR A 155 15.59 5.59 1.32
CA THR A 155 15.91 4.52 0.37
C THR A 155 17.36 4.10 0.56
N PRO A 156 17.69 2.80 0.49
CA PRO A 156 19.07 2.37 0.63
C PRO A 156 19.93 2.88 -0.52
N PRO A 157 21.18 3.26 -0.24
CA PRO A 157 22.16 3.54 -1.27
C PRO A 157 22.65 2.25 -1.93
N ASP A 158 23.35 2.41 -3.05
CA ASP A 158 24.23 1.38 -3.57
C ASP A 158 25.55 1.28 -2.75
N LYS A 159 26.42 0.35 -3.13
CA LYS A 159 27.73 0.13 -2.46
C LYS A 159 28.68 1.36 -2.52
N ASN A 160 28.42 2.31 -3.39
CA ASN A 160 29.17 3.56 -3.52
C ASN A 160 28.52 4.71 -2.73
N GLY A 161 27.44 4.45 -1.99
CA GLY A 161 26.72 5.45 -1.25
C GLY A 161 25.75 6.29 -2.12
N ALA A 162 25.48 5.90 -3.38
CA ALA A 162 24.66 6.64 -4.31
C ALA A 162 23.23 6.08 -4.39
N ILE A 163 22.24 6.95 -4.61
CA ILE A 163 20.87 6.56 -4.92
C ILE A 163 20.69 6.57 -6.44
N ASN A 164 19.89 5.64 -6.95
CA ASN A 164 19.57 5.56 -8.37
C ASN A 164 19.03 6.91 -8.89
N PRO A 165 19.59 7.47 -9.96
CA PRO A 165 19.21 8.79 -10.49
C PRO A 165 17.72 8.91 -10.81
N VAL A 166 17.05 7.83 -11.26
CA VAL A 166 15.62 7.85 -11.58
C VAL A 166 14.77 8.07 -10.34
N ILE A 167 15.14 7.49 -9.18
CA ILE A 167 14.45 7.73 -7.89
C ILE A 167 14.56 9.22 -7.51
N LEU A 168 15.76 9.83 -7.61
CA LEU A 168 15.97 11.23 -7.26
C LEU A 168 15.25 12.19 -8.23
N TYR A 169 15.28 11.88 -9.52
CA TYR A 169 14.53 12.63 -10.54
C TYR A 169 13.03 12.61 -10.21
N THR A 170 12.49 11.42 -9.91
CA THR A 170 11.07 11.26 -9.61
C THR A 170 10.69 11.95 -8.30
N ALA A 171 11.52 11.84 -7.25
CA ALA A 171 11.32 12.55 -6.00
C ALA A 171 11.24 14.07 -6.21
N LYS A 172 12.21 14.65 -6.96
CA LYS A 172 12.19 16.07 -7.33
C LYS A 172 10.94 16.45 -8.12
N LEU A 173 10.54 15.62 -9.08
CA LEU A 173 9.37 15.84 -9.95
C LEU A 173 8.06 15.94 -9.16
N VAL A 174 7.92 15.17 -8.07
CA VAL A 174 6.75 15.23 -7.17
C VAL A 174 6.95 16.19 -5.98
N GLY A 175 8.07 16.92 -5.93
CA GLY A 175 8.34 17.92 -4.91
C GLY A 175 8.81 17.36 -3.57
N ILE A 176 9.44 16.19 -3.56
CA ILE A 176 10.09 15.61 -2.38
C ILE A 176 11.56 16.00 -2.42
N THR A 177 12.02 16.76 -1.41
CA THR A 177 13.40 17.24 -1.31
C THR A 177 14.14 16.72 -0.08
N SER A 178 13.44 16.14 0.88
CA SER A 178 14.02 15.50 2.06
C SER A 178 14.23 14.02 1.79
N VAL A 179 15.39 13.66 1.22
CA VAL A 179 15.75 12.29 0.84
C VAL A 179 16.99 11.84 1.61
N PHE A 180 16.91 10.65 2.19
CA PHE A 180 17.93 10.06 3.04
C PHE A 180 18.40 8.70 2.52
N CYS A 181 19.71 8.52 2.47
CA CYS A 181 20.40 7.28 2.07
C CYS A 181 20.38 6.28 3.23
N VAL A 182 19.24 5.67 3.51
CA VAL A 182 19.10 4.67 4.58
C VAL A 182 18.06 3.64 4.15
N GLY A 183 18.39 2.35 4.25
CA GLY A 183 17.53 1.23 3.91
C GLY A 183 16.98 0.48 5.13
N GLY A 184 16.25 -0.58 4.89
CA GLY A 184 15.90 -1.63 5.85
C GLY A 184 15.19 -1.20 7.15
N ILE A 185 15.40 -2.02 8.17
CA ILE A 185 14.85 -1.81 9.52
C ILE A 185 15.30 -0.46 10.09
N GLN A 186 16.55 -0.07 9.84
CA GLN A 186 17.14 1.14 10.41
C GLN A 186 16.49 2.41 9.83
N ALA A 187 16.05 2.40 8.59
CA ALA A 187 15.28 3.51 8.01
C ALA A 187 13.92 3.67 8.72
N ILE A 188 13.21 2.56 8.92
CA ILE A 188 11.92 2.55 9.62
C ILE A 188 12.10 3.00 11.08
N GLY A 189 13.14 2.49 11.78
CA GLY A 189 13.47 2.90 13.14
C GLY A 189 13.82 4.38 13.24
N ALA A 190 14.64 4.90 12.31
CA ALA A 190 14.99 6.32 12.27
C ALA A 190 13.77 7.23 12.08
N MET A 191 12.87 6.90 11.14
CA MET A 191 11.60 7.62 10.94
C MET A 191 10.66 7.49 12.16
N THR A 192 10.72 6.37 12.89
CA THR A 192 9.87 6.14 14.07
C THR A 192 10.28 7.00 15.26
N PHE A 193 11.56 7.10 15.55
CA PHE A 193 12.03 7.79 16.75
C PHE A 193 12.54 9.22 16.49
N GLY A 194 12.89 9.51 15.23
CA GLY A 194 13.68 10.68 14.86
C GLY A 194 15.14 10.52 15.28
N THR A 195 16.06 11.10 14.55
CA THR A 195 17.49 11.16 14.86
C THR A 195 17.99 12.58 14.62
N GLU A 196 19.30 12.82 14.75
CA GLU A 196 19.89 14.14 14.45
C GLU A 196 19.73 14.50 12.96
N SER A 197 19.78 13.48 12.08
CA SER A 197 19.68 13.68 10.62
C SER A 197 18.29 13.46 10.07
N ILE A 198 17.55 12.46 10.58
CA ILE A 198 16.28 11.99 10.01
C ILE A 198 15.12 12.40 10.92
N PRO A 199 14.18 13.23 10.45
CA PRO A 199 13.03 13.65 11.25
C PRO A 199 12.13 12.48 11.64
N LYS A 200 11.55 12.57 12.85
CA LYS A 200 10.43 11.69 13.24
C LYS A 200 9.22 11.98 12.36
N VAL A 201 8.47 10.93 12.04
CA VAL A 201 7.25 11.03 11.21
C VAL A 201 6.02 10.55 11.99
N ASP A 202 4.83 10.98 11.53
CA ASP A 202 3.56 10.60 12.12
C ASP A 202 3.02 9.30 11.49
N LYS A 203 3.34 9.05 10.21
CA LYS A 203 2.92 7.85 9.48
C LYS A 203 3.98 7.42 8.46
N ILE A 204 4.19 6.11 8.33
CA ILE A 204 5.15 5.51 7.40
C ILE A 204 4.41 4.77 6.30
N PHE A 205 4.83 5.01 5.06
CA PHE A 205 4.32 4.40 3.83
C PHE A 205 5.43 3.69 3.08
N GLY A 206 5.07 2.70 2.31
CA GLY A 206 5.95 2.06 1.33
C GLY A 206 6.04 0.55 1.48
N PRO A 207 6.28 -0.14 0.34
CA PRO A 207 6.52 -1.57 0.32
C PRO A 207 7.89 -1.91 0.91
N GLY A 208 8.10 -3.17 1.22
CA GLY A 208 9.39 -3.65 1.69
C GLY A 208 9.38 -5.15 1.87
N ASN A 209 10.57 -5.72 2.09
CA ASN A 209 10.70 -7.12 2.42
C ASN A 209 10.10 -7.41 3.82
N GLN A 210 10.10 -8.69 4.20
CA GLN A 210 9.57 -9.15 5.48
C GLN A 210 10.17 -8.43 6.71
N TYR A 211 11.44 -8.01 6.67
CA TYR A 211 12.07 -7.25 7.76
C TYR A 211 11.53 -5.84 7.87
N VAL A 212 11.34 -5.16 6.74
CA VAL A 212 10.71 -3.83 6.68
C VAL A 212 9.26 -3.91 7.15
N THR A 213 8.53 -4.95 6.75
CA THR A 213 7.15 -5.19 7.20
C THR A 213 7.09 -5.38 8.72
N ALA A 214 7.96 -6.21 9.29
CA ALA A 214 8.05 -6.40 10.74
C ALA A 214 8.44 -5.09 11.46
N ALA A 215 9.36 -4.30 10.88
CA ALA A 215 9.74 -3.00 11.42
C ALA A 215 8.58 -1.99 11.40
N LYS A 216 7.77 -1.95 10.33
CA LYS A 216 6.55 -1.11 10.26
C LYS A 216 5.55 -1.52 11.34
N GLN A 217 5.33 -2.81 11.56
CA GLN A 217 4.45 -3.29 12.63
C GLN A 217 4.98 -2.91 14.03
N ALA A 218 6.30 -2.96 14.24
CA ALA A 218 6.92 -2.48 15.47
C ALA A 218 6.78 -0.97 15.65
N ALA A 219 6.92 -0.18 14.57
CA ALA A 219 6.71 1.27 14.57
C ALA A 219 5.27 1.63 15.02
N GLN A 220 4.28 0.84 14.60
CA GLN A 220 2.89 1.03 15.01
C GLN A 220 2.71 0.84 16.53
N GLN A 221 3.41 -0.12 17.14
CA GLN A 221 3.41 -0.31 18.60
C GLN A 221 4.05 0.87 19.35
N MET A 222 4.92 1.64 18.66
CA MET A 222 5.58 2.84 19.20
C MET A 222 4.82 4.14 18.89
N GLY A 223 3.59 4.03 18.37
CA GLY A 223 2.70 5.17 18.13
C GLY A 223 2.88 5.86 16.78
N VAL A 224 3.63 5.30 15.85
CA VAL A 224 3.73 5.79 14.47
C VAL A 224 2.80 4.96 13.58
N ALA A 225 1.85 5.61 12.91
CA ALA A 225 0.93 4.90 12.02
C ALA A 225 1.67 4.31 10.80
N ILE A 226 1.07 3.29 10.18
CA ILE A 226 1.57 2.73 8.91
C ILE A 226 0.46 2.73 7.87
N ASP A 227 0.81 2.60 6.60
CA ASP A 227 -0.14 2.44 5.49
C ASP A 227 -0.98 1.16 5.70
N MET A 228 -0.31 0.00 5.66
CA MET A 228 -0.92 -1.30 5.88
C MET A 228 0.16 -2.34 6.22
N PRO A 229 -0.21 -3.47 6.86
CA PRO A 229 0.63 -4.65 6.86
C PRO A 229 0.75 -5.17 5.42
N ALA A 230 1.94 -5.54 5.00
CA ALA A 230 2.19 -6.11 3.68
C ALA A 230 2.94 -7.44 3.82
N GLY A 231 2.79 -8.29 2.84
CA GLY A 231 3.54 -9.53 2.66
C GLY A 231 4.11 -9.56 1.24
N PRO A 232 4.45 -10.75 0.72
CA PRO A 232 4.84 -10.93 -0.65
C PRO A 232 3.75 -10.51 -1.64
N SER A 233 4.16 -10.09 -2.83
CA SER A 233 3.25 -9.67 -3.89
C SER A 233 2.44 -10.84 -4.47
N GLU A 234 1.19 -10.55 -4.86
CA GLU A 234 0.20 -11.57 -5.25
C GLU A 234 -0.62 -11.13 -6.45
N VAL A 235 -0.89 -12.04 -7.38
CA VAL A 235 -1.93 -11.89 -8.39
C VAL A 235 -2.85 -13.10 -8.42
N LEU A 236 -4.15 -12.83 -8.57
CA LEU A 236 -5.15 -13.86 -8.88
C LEU A 236 -5.85 -13.48 -10.19
N ILE A 237 -5.88 -14.40 -11.13
CA ILE A 237 -6.53 -14.21 -12.43
C ILE A 237 -7.71 -15.17 -12.56
N ILE A 238 -8.88 -14.63 -12.92
CA ILE A 238 -10.04 -15.41 -13.33
C ILE A 238 -10.13 -15.34 -14.85
N ALA A 239 -10.05 -16.50 -15.52
CA ALA A 239 -10.03 -16.59 -16.98
C ALA A 239 -11.11 -17.54 -17.51
N ASP A 240 -11.90 -17.07 -18.50
CA ASP A 240 -12.86 -17.88 -19.25
C ASP A 240 -12.38 -18.16 -20.69
N THR A 241 -13.23 -18.77 -21.51
CA THR A 241 -12.94 -19.09 -22.92
C THR A 241 -12.67 -17.89 -23.82
N SER A 242 -12.98 -16.67 -23.38
CA SER A 242 -12.73 -15.43 -24.12
C SER A 242 -11.38 -14.81 -23.87
N CYS A 243 -10.62 -15.32 -22.88
CA CYS A 243 -9.29 -14.79 -22.56
C CYS A 243 -8.29 -15.05 -23.68
N ASN A 244 -7.25 -14.21 -23.76
CA ASN A 244 -6.05 -14.53 -24.51
C ASN A 244 -5.06 -15.24 -23.58
N PRO A 245 -4.76 -16.55 -23.82
CA PRO A 245 -3.87 -17.31 -22.95
C PRO A 245 -2.47 -16.72 -22.79
N ALA A 246 -1.94 -16.10 -23.87
CA ALA A 246 -0.62 -15.48 -23.81
C ALA A 246 -0.60 -14.23 -22.92
N PHE A 247 -1.69 -13.45 -22.87
CA PHE A 247 -1.80 -12.28 -21.99
C PHE A 247 -1.88 -12.71 -20.53
N VAL A 248 -2.73 -13.69 -20.24
CA VAL A 248 -2.86 -14.24 -18.87
C VAL A 248 -1.54 -14.82 -18.36
N ALA A 249 -0.81 -15.55 -19.22
CA ALA A 249 0.50 -16.08 -18.89
C ALA A 249 1.51 -14.96 -18.59
N ALA A 250 1.50 -13.88 -19.36
CA ALA A 250 2.35 -12.71 -19.13
C ALA A 250 2.04 -12.03 -17.79
N ASP A 251 0.77 -11.87 -17.44
CA ASP A 251 0.34 -11.28 -16.16
C ASP A 251 0.71 -12.17 -14.95
N LEU A 252 0.64 -13.50 -15.08
CA LEU A 252 1.13 -14.41 -14.05
C LEU A 252 2.66 -14.29 -13.86
N LEU A 253 3.41 -14.11 -14.94
CA LEU A 253 4.87 -13.96 -14.88
C LEU A 253 5.30 -12.59 -14.38
N SER A 254 4.57 -11.51 -14.71
CA SER A 254 4.88 -10.17 -14.21
C SER A 254 4.88 -10.12 -12.69
N GLN A 255 3.96 -10.85 -12.05
CA GLN A 255 3.92 -10.96 -10.60
C GLN A 255 4.94 -11.97 -10.05
N ALA A 256 5.15 -13.11 -10.74
CA ALA A 256 6.08 -14.13 -10.29
C ALA A 256 7.54 -13.66 -10.27
N GLU A 257 7.92 -12.70 -11.11
CA GLU A 257 9.29 -12.15 -11.14
C GLU A 257 9.62 -11.16 -10.02
N HIS A 258 8.63 -10.71 -9.22
CA HIS A 258 8.86 -9.77 -8.12
C HIS A 258 9.73 -10.37 -7.02
N GLY A 259 9.46 -11.63 -6.62
CA GLY A 259 10.21 -12.30 -5.56
C GLY A 259 9.94 -13.80 -5.50
N VAL A 260 10.86 -14.55 -4.92
CA VAL A 260 10.74 -16.01 -4.76
C VAL A 260 9.57 -16.43 -3.86
N ASP A 261 9.07 -15.51 -3.05
CA ASP A 261 7.96 -15.64 -2.12
C ASP A 261 6.64 -15.12 -2.71
N SER A 262 6.63 -14.55 -3.92
CA SER A 262 5.42 -14.17 -4.64
C SER A 262 4.52 -15.37 -4.89
N GLN A 263 3.21 -15.16 -4.90
CA GLN A 263 2.23 -16.20 -5.21
C GLN A 263 1.28 -15.76 -6.32
N VAL A 264 1.13 -16.61 -7.34
CA VAL A 264 0.19 -16.37 -8.43
C VAL A 264 -0.86 -17.48 -8.49
N ILE A 265 -2.12 -17.11 -8.67
CA ILE A 265 -3.24 -18.06 -8.76
C ILE A 265 -4.01 -17.82 -10.05
N LEU A 266 -4.16 -18.89 -10.82
CA LEU A 266 -5.06 -18.95 -11.97
C LEU A 266 -6.34 -19.69 -11.58
N LEU A 267 -7.48 -19.07 -11.80
CA LEU A 267 -8.79 -19.70 -11.73
C LEU A 267 -9.43 -19.72 -13.11
N SER A 268 -10.04 -20.82 -13.47
CA SER A 268 -10.82 -20.93 -14.71
C SER A 268 -12.00 -21.88 -14.52
N ASP A 269 -13.06 -21.67 -15.27
CA ASP A 269 -14.19 -22.59 -15.38
C ASP A 269 -14.01 -23.62 -16.53
N ASN A 270 -12.83 -23.60 -17.17
CA ASN A 270 -12.56 -24.45 -18.33
C ASN A 270 -11.13 -25.01 -18.30
N GLU A 271 -11.01 -26.34 -18.23
CA GLU A 271 -9.71 -27.02 -18.17
C GLU A 271 -8.85 -26.75 -19.41
N SER A 272 -9.44 -26.74 -20.62
CA SER A 272 -8.68 -26.47 -21.85
C SER A 272 -8.10 -25.06 -21.88
N VAL A 273 -8.79 -24.07 -21.28
CA VAL A 273 -8.27 -22.71 -21.13
C VAL A 273 -7.08 -22.71 -20.18
N ALA A 274 -7.20 -23.36 -19.03
CA ALA A 274 -6.10 -23.46 -18.07
C ALA A 274 -4.87 -24.13 -18.69
N ASP A 275 -5.07 -25.20 -19.47
CA ASP A 275 -3.96 -25.90 -20.16
C ASP A 275 -3.25 -25.01 -21.19
N LYS A 276 -4.00 -24.22 -21.96
CA LYS A 276 -3.41 -23.26 -22.93
C LYS A 276 -2.61 -22.17 -22.21
N ILE A 277 -3.12 -21.65 -21.10
CA ILE A 277 -2.42 -20.64 -20.28
C ILE A 277 -1.14 -21.22 -19.70
N LEU A 278 -1.18 -22.44 -19.13
CA LEU A 278 0.00 -23.11 -18.58
C LEU A 278 1.05 -23.45 -19.65
N PHE A 279 0.61 -23.75 -20.87
CA PHE A 279 1.52 -23.94 -22.02
C PHE A 279 2.23 -22.61 -22.38
N GLU A 280 1.47 -21.52 -22.51
CA GLU A 280 2.04 -20.19 -22.78
C GLU A 280 2.96 -19.73 -21.66
N LEU A 281 2.59 -19.95 -20.40
CA LEU A 281 3.40 -19.63 -19.23
C LEU A 281 4.76 -20.32 -19.29
N LYS A 282 4.78 -21.61 -19.65
CA LYS A 282 6.02 -22.37 -19.81
C LYS A 282 6.90 -21.81 -20.94
N ASN A 283 6.30 -21.42 -22.07
CA ASN A 283 7.04 -20.86 -23.20
C ASN A 283 7.65 -19.50 -22.86
N GLN A 284 6.87 -18.60 -22.26
CA GLN A 284 7.32 -17.26 -21.91
C GLN A 284 8.35 -17.27 -20.78
N LEU A 285 8.23 -18.19 -19.81
CA LEU A 285 9.19 -18.36 -18.73
C LEU A 285 10.61 -18.63 -19.23
N GLN A 286 10.77 -19.39 -20.33
CA GLN A 286 12.08 -19.75 -20.89
C GLN A 286 12.91 -18.55 -21.37
N VAL A 287 12.25 -17.45 -21.72
CA VAL A 287 12.90 -16.23 -22.23
C VAL A 287 12.95 -15.10 -21.21
N LEU A 288 12.44 -15.35 -20.00
CA LEU A 288 12.39 -14.34 -18.95
C LEU A 288 13.78 -14.12 -18.32
N PRO A 289 14.34 -12.89 -18.29
CA PRO A 289 15.64 -12.63 -17.66
C PRO A 289 15.72 -13.05 -16.18
N ARG A 290 14.60 -12.98 -15.46
CA ARG A 290 14.48 -13.34 -14.02
C ARG A 290 13.90 -14.74 -13.81
N ILE A 291 14.14 -15.66 -14.73
CA ILE A 291 13.59 -17.04 -14.74
C ILE A 291 13.75 -17.75 -13.39
N VAL A 292 14.91 -17.68 -12.74
CA VAL A 292 15.18 -18.37 -11.47
C VAL A 292 14.26 -17.91 -10.34
N ILE A 293 13.91 -16.63 -10.32
CA ILE A 293 12.99 -16.06 -9.33
C ILE A 293 11.57 -16.51 -9.62
N ALA A 294 11.15 -16.36 -10.88
CA ALA A 294 9.80 -16.73 -11.30
C ALA A 294 9.53 -18.24 -11.14
N GLU A 295 10.49 -19.12 -11.45
CA GLU A 295 10.35 -20.57 -11.23
C GLU A 295 10.05 -20.90 -9.77
N ARG A 296 10.77 -20.30 -8.82
CA ARG A 296 10.54 -20.52 -7.39
C ARG A 296 9.18 -20.01 -6.93
N ALA A 297 8.76 -18.84 -7.39
CA ALA A 297 7.43 -18.31 -7.12
C ALA A 297 6.33 -19.24 -7.64
N LEU A 298 6.52 -19.81 -8.85
CA LEU A 298 5.58 -20.75 -9.46
C LEU A 298 5.49 -22.11 -8.74
N GLU A 299 6.47 -22.52 -7.94
CA GLU A 299 6.40 -23.73 -7.10
C GLU A 299 5.29 -23.62 -6.05
N ASN A 300 5.07 -22.42 -5.49
CA ASN A 300 4.03 -22.14 -4.51
C ASN A 300 2.69 -21.68 -5.13
N SER A 301 2.60 -21.68 -6.45
CA SER A 301 1.48 -21.13 -7.22
C SER A 301 0.56 -22.22 -7.76
N LYS A 302 -0.71 -21.90 -7.99
CA LYS A 302 -1.75 -22.88 -8.31
C LYS A 302 -2.59 -22.45 -9.51
N ALA A 303 -2.95 -23.42 -10.39
CA ALA A 303 -3.98 -23.28 -11.40
C ALA A 303 -5.17 -24.15 -10.99
N ILE A 304 -6.29 -23.54 -10.67
CA ILE A 304 -7.47 -24.24 -10.13
C ILE A 304 -8.60 -24.13 -11.15
N VAL A 305 -9.12 -25.24 -11.59
CA VAL A 305 -10.31 -25.31 -12.43
C VAL A 305 -11.51 -25.57 -11.56
N LEU A 306 -12.53 -24.71 -11.64
CA LEU A 306 -13.77 -24.77 -10.88
C LEU A 306 -14.97 -24.99 -11.83
N ASN A 307 -16.16 -25.23 -11.30
CA ASN A 307 -17.30 -25.60 -12.12
C ASN A 307 -17.87 -24.42 -12.95
N ASN A 308 -17.70 -23.19 -12.49
CA ASN A 308 -18.19 -21.97 -13.14
C ASN A 308 -17.49 -20.71 -12.61
N ILE A 309 -17.70 -19.58 -13.31
CA ILE A 309 -17.09 -18.29 -12.94
C ILE A 309 -17.56 -17.79 -11.55
N ASN A 310 -18.78 -18.09 -11.11
CA ASN A 310 -19.24 -17.68 -9.79
C ASN A 310 -18.41 -18.35 -8.67
N GLU A 311 -18.07 -19.65 -8.82
CA GLU A 311 -17.17 -20.34 -7.89
C GLU A 311 -15.75 -19.74 -7.93
N CYS A 312 -15.28 -19.32 -9.11
CA CYS A 312 -14.00 -18.59 -9.19
C CYS A 312 -14.03 -17.27 -8.40
N VAL A 313 -15.14 -16.52 -8.48
CA VAL A 313 -15.32 -15.29 -7.70
C VAL A 313 -15.41 -15.58 -6.19
N GLU A 314 -16.16 -16.62 -5.78
CA GLU A 314 -16.21 -17.02 -4.39
C GLU A 314 -14.83 -17.40 -3.84
N PHE A 315 -14.04 -18.16 -4.60
CA PHE A 315 -12.67 -18.50 -4.23
C PHE A 315 -11.77 -17.25 -4.17
N SER A 316 -11.89 -16.33 -5.14
CA SER A 316 -11.16 -15.06 -5.13
C SER A 316 -11.48 -14.23 -3.89
N ASN A 317 -12.75 -14.11 -3.50
CA ASN A 317 -13.15 -13.43 -2.27
C ASN A 317 -12.63 -14.14 -1.00
N LEU A 318 -12.52 -15.47 -1.02
CA LEU A 318 -11.90 -16.24 0.06
C LEU A 318 -10.40 -15.97 0.14
N TYR A 319 -9.71 -15.90 -0.99
CA TYR A 319 -8.29 -15.61 -1.06
C TYR A 319 -8.00 -14.14 -0.70
N ALA A 320 -8.81 -13.19 -1.17
CA ALA A 320 -8.64 -11.75 -1.02
C ALA A 320 -7.28 -11.28 -1.59
N PRO A 321 -7.10 -11.32 -2.92
CA PRO A 321 -5.84 -11.02 -3.59
C PRO A 321 -5.46 -9.54 -3.51
N GLU A 322 -4.17 -9.27 -3.64
CA GLU A 322 -3.64 -7.94 -3.92
C GLU A 322 -4.14 -7.42 -5.27
N HIS A 323 -3.83 -8.15 -6.33
CA HIS A 323 -4.28 -7.88 -7.70
C HIS A 323 -5.27 -8.95 -8.15
N LEU A 324 -6.43 -8.53 -8.65
CA LEU A 324 -7.43 -9.40 -9.27
C LEU A 324 -7.62 -9.03 -10.72
N ILE A 325 -7.27 -9.94 -11.64
CA ILE A 325 -7.53 -9.74 -13.07
C ILE A 325 -8.74 -10.60 -13.49
N LEU A 326 -9.73 -9.96 -14.11
CA LEU A 326 -10.92 -10.61 -14.66
C LEU A 326 -10.77 -10.72 -16.18
N ALA A 327 -10.04 -11.74 -16.65
CA ALA A 327 -9.86 -12.05 -18.06
C ALA A 327 -11.06 -12.84 -18.61
N VAL A 328 -12.26 -12.28 -18.46
CA VAL A 328 -13.55 -12.88 -18.81
C VAL A 328 -14.35 -11.95 -19.70
N LYS A 329 -15.26 -12.51 -20.53
CA LYS A 329 -16.08 -11.75 -21.49
C LYS A 329 -16.92 -10.66 -20.83
N GLU A 330 -17.57 -10.98 -19.73
CA GLU A 330 -18.56 -10.12 -19.07
C GLU A 330 -18.02 -9.58 -17.72
N ALA A 331 -16.76 -9.14 -17.70
CA ALA A 331 -16.07 -8.70 -16.47
C ALA A 331 -16.87 -7.66 -15.67
N ARG A 332 -17.58 -6.74 -16.33
CA ARG A 332 -18.40 -5.70 -15.66
C ARG A 332 -19.61 -6.25 -14.91
N HIS A 333 -20.17 -7.37 -15.35
CA HIS A 333 -21.37 -7.95 -14.74
C HIS A 333 -21.08 -8.64 -13.40
N ILE A 334 -19.82 -9.01 -13.15
CA ILE A 334 -19.43 -9.69 -11.92
C ILE A 334 -18.78 -8.75 -10.88
N ILE A 335 -18.60 -7.46 -11.21
CA ILE A 335 -17.96 -6.48 -10.28
C ILE A 335 -18.69 -6.44 -8.93
N ALA A 336 -20.02 -6.43 -8.92
CA ALA A 336 -20.80 -6.38 -7.70
C ALA A 336 -20.60 -7.58 -6.77
N GLN A 337 -20.08 -8.70 -7.29
CA GLN A 337 -19.77 -9.91 -6.52
C GLN A 337 -18.37 -9.89 -5.91
N ILE A 338 -17.49 -8.98 -6.38
CA ILE A 338 -16.14 -8.82 -5.84
C ILE A 338 -16.22 -8.00 -4.56
N SER A 339 -15.89 -8.62 -3.45
CA SER A 339 -15.96 -7.98 -2.13
C SER A 339 -14.59 -7.79 -1.48
N LYS A 340 -13.53 -8.44 -1.99
CA LYS A 340 -12.21 -8.45 -1.37
C LYS A 340 -11.11 -8.56 -2.44
N ALA A 341 -10.52 -7.43 -2.77
CA ALA A 341 -9.32 -7.33 -3.61
C ALA A 341 -8.63 -5.99 -3.35
N GLY A 342 -7.33 -5.91 -3.51
CA GLY A 342 -6.60 -4.64 -3.44
C GLY A 342 -6.88 -3.76 -4.65
N SER A 343 -6.78 -4.34 -5.86
CA SER A 343 -7.15 -3.70 -7.14
C SER A 343 -7.76 -4.71 -8.09
N VAL A 344 -8.68 -4.27 -8.97
CA VAL A 344 -9.38 -5.13 -9.93
C VAL A 344 -9.19 -4.63 -11.36
N PHE A 345 -8.71 -5.50 -12.24
CA PHE A 345 -8.42 -5.25 -13.65
C PHE A 345 -9.47 -5.96 -14.53
N LEU A 346 -10.09 -5.23 -15.45
CA LEU A 346 -11.26 -5.71 -16.17
C LEU A 346 -10.96 -5.97 -17.65
N GLY A 347 -11.07 -7.22 -18.07
CA GLY A 347 -10.92 -7.66 -19.46
C GLY A 347 -9.47 -7.89 -19.89
N ASN A 348 -9.31 -8.40 -21.10
CA ASN A 348 -8.03 -8.88 -21.63
C ASN A 348 -6.92 -7.82 -21.79
N TYR A 349 -7.26 -6.53 -21.88
CA TYR A 349 -6.27 -5.46 -22.06
C TYR A 349 -5.88 -4.75 -20.78
N SER A 350 -6.50 -5.12 -19.66
CA SER A 350 -6.23 -4.51 -18.35
C SER A 350 -5.21 -5.35 -17.58
N CYS A 351 -3.95 -5.23 -17.98
CA CYS A 351 -2.84 -5.93 -17.31
C CYS A 351 -2.48 -5.27 -15.98
N GLU A 352 -1.90 -6.04 -15.07
CA GLU A 352 -1.36 -5.58 -13.78
C GLU A 352 -0.37 -4.41 -13.96
N SER A 353 0.56 -4.55 -14.92
CA SER A 353 1.58 -3.53 -15.20
C SER A 353 1.00 -2.16 -15.56
N ALA A 354 -0.22 -2.08 -16.11
CA ALA A 354 -0.87 -0.80 -16.35
C ALA A 354 -1.18 -0.08 -15.03
N GLY A 355 -1.67 -0.80 -14.01
CA GLY A 355 -1.92 -0.29 -12.67
C GLY A 355 -0.63 0.08 -11.95
N ASP A 356 0.40 -0.71 -12.11
CA ASP A 356 1.69 -0.52 -11.44
C ASP A 356 2.45 0.71 -11.92
N TYR A 357 2.24 1.12 -13.17
CA TYR A 357 3.05 2.20 -13.74
C TYR A 357 2.25 3.43 -14.16
N ALA A 358 1.16 3.29 -14.92
CA ALA A 358 0.69 4.43 -15.71
C ALA A 358 -0.82 4.65 -15.79
N SER A 359 -1.67 3.71 -15.39
CA SER A 359 -3.13 3.87 -15.53
C SER A 359 -3.72 4.96 -14.63
N GLY A 360 -3.09 5.21 -13.50
CA GLY A 360 -3.51 6.23 -12.53
C GLY A 360 -3.93 5.68 -11.17
N THR A 361 -4.27 4.40 -11.06
CA THR A 361 -4.52 3.72 -9.78
C THR A 361 -3.23 3.57 -8.98
N ASN A 362 -3.32 3.17 -7.71
CA ASN A 362 -2.17 3.00 -6.83
C ASN A 362 -1.78 1.52 -6.74
N HIS A 363 -0.49 1.23 -6.82
CA HIS A 363 0.04 -0.14 -6.69
C HIS A 363 0.45 -0.50 -5.26
N THR A 364 0.38 0.44 -4.31
CA THR A 364 0.63 0.11 -2.90
C THR A 364 -0.65 -0.48 -2.32
N LEU A 365 -0.74 -1.78 -2.37
CA LEU A 365 -1.96 -2.55 -2.12
C LEU A 365 -1.77 -3.51 -0.94
N PRO A 366 -2.85 -3.90 -0.26
CA PRO A 366 -2.79 -4.90 0.81
C PRO A 366 -2.55 -6.30 0.22
N THR A 367 -1.49 -6.96 0.67
CA THR A 367 -1.13 -8.34 0.32
C THR A 367 -1.51 -9.31 1.43
N ASN A 368 -1.19 -10.58 1.29
CA ASN A 368 -1.34 -11.61 2.33
C ASN A 368 -2.76 -11.69 2.92
N GLY A 369 -3.78 -11.48 2.07
CA GLY A 369 -5.19 -11.50 2.45
C GLY A 369 -5.65 -10.29 3.25
N TYR A 370 -4.81 -9.29 3.47
CA TYR A 370 -5.21 -8.06 4.16
C TYR A 370 -6.23 -7.23 3.36
N ALA A 371 -6.44 -7.49 2.06
CA ALA A 371 -7.53 -6.91 1.28
C ALA A 371 -8.94 -7.23 1.83
N ARG A 372 -9.06 -8.10 2.86
CA ARG A 372 -10.31 -8.31 3.60
C ARG A 372 -10.72 -7.11 4.45
N SER A 373 -9.77 -6.30 4.89
CA SER A 373 -10.00 -5.23 5.87
C SER A 373 -9.19 -3.96 5.64
N TYR A 374 -8.22 -4.00 4.73
CA TYR A 374 -7.41 -2.84 4.33
C TYR A 374 -7.66 -2.51 2.88
N SER A 375 -7.68 -1.23 2.58
CA SER A 375 -7.70 -0.70 1.20
C SER A 375 -6.29 -0.44 0.69
N GLY A 376 -6.11 -0.40 -0.62
CA GLY A 376 -4.92 0.16 -1.23
C GLY A 376 -4.73 1.64 -0.85
N VAL A 377 -3.52 2.14 -1.06
CA VAL A 377 -3.22 3.55 -0.79
C VAL A 377 -4.07 4.45 -1.69
N SER A 378 -4.72 5.42 -1.07
CA SER A 378 -5.51 6.46 -1.70
C SER A 378 -5.18 7.81 -1.05
N LEU A 379 -5.80 8.90 -1.50
CA LEU A 379 -5.64 10.21 -0.85
C LEU A 379 -6.04 10.15 0.62
N ASP A 380 -7.07 9.39 0.95
CA ASP A 380 -7.53 9.18 2.33
C ASP A 380 -6.46 8.61 3.27
N SER A 381 -5.47 7.90 2.72
CA SER A 381 -4.37 7.35 3.51
C SER A 381 -3.46 8.43 4.11
N PHE A 382 -3.45 9.64 3.52
CA PHE A 382 -2.58 10.75 3.87
C PHE A 382 -3.28 11.87 4.66
N VAL A 383 -4.55 11.69 5.02
CA VAL A 383 -5.31 12.67 5.79
C VAL A 383 -5.80 12.10 7.11
N THR A 384 -6.02 12.97 8.07
CA THR A 384 -6.86 12.72 9.24
C THR A 384 -8.21 13.40 9.03
N LYS A 385 -9.30 12.76 9.47
CA LYS A 385 -10.65 13.30 9.34
C LYS A 385 -11.12 13.78 10.70
N ILE A 386 -11.32 15.10 10.81
CA ILE A 386 -11.73 15.78 12.05
C ILE A 386 -13.22 16.08 11.93
N THR A 387 -13.99 15.68 12.93
CA THR A 387 -15.40 16.04 13.04
C THR A 387 -15.56 17.37 13.76
N PHE A 388 -16.46 18.20 13.24
CA PHE A 388 -16.86 19.47 13.81
C PHE A 388 -18.35 19.44 14.12
N GLN A 389 -18.72 20.11 15.20
CA GLN A 389 -20.11 20.32 15.58
C GLN A 389 -20.30 21.71 16.14
N GLU A 390 -21.38 22.36 15.75
CA GLU A 390 -21.79 23.66 16.21
C GLU A 390 -23.26 23.62 16.65
N LEU A 391 -23.53 24.05 17.87
CA LEU A 391 -24.85 24.10 18.41
C LEU A 391 -25.23 25.57 18.70
N SER A 392 -26.36 25.99 18.20
CA SER A 392 -26.99 27.23 18.62
C SER A 392 -27.71 27.08 19.98
N LYS A 393 -28.15 28.18 20.56
CA LYS A 393 -28.99 28.17 21.77
C LYS A 393 -30.30 27.38 21.55
N GLU A 394 -30.87 27.48 20.34
CA GLU A 394 -32.03 26.66 19.94
C GLU A 394 -31.64 25.16 19.83
N GLY A 395 -30.49 24.88 19.24
CA GLY A 395 -30.00 23.48 19.08
C GLY A 395 -29.83 22.79 20.42
N ILE A 396 -29.17 23.44 21.41
CA ILE A 396 -29.00 22.80 22.72
C ILE A 396 -30.34 22.64 23.45
N ARG A 397 -31.31 23.55 23.25
CA ARG A 397 -32.68 23.39 23.80
C ARG A 397 -33.41 22.20 23.18
N ASN A 398 -33.19 21.93 21.88
CA ASN A 398 -33.86 20.83 21.17
C ASN A 398 -33.33 19.45 21.57
N ILE A 399 -32.01 19.28 21.76
CA ILE A 399 -31.42 17.96 22.04
C ILE A 399 -30.97 17.80 23.51
N GLY A 400 -30.83 18.87 24.25
CA GLY A 400 -30.32 18.88 25.62
C GLY A 400 -31.08 17.99 26.60
N PRO A 401 -32.42 18.00 26.64
CA PRO A 401 -33.16 17.10 27.52
C PRO A 401 -32.87 15.61 27.28
N ALA A 402 -32.68 15.22 26.02
CA ALA A 402 -32.28 13.85 25.68
C ALA A 402 -30.88 13.52 26.17
N ILE A 403 -29.93 14.46 26.02
CA ILE A 403 -28.55 14.29 26.50
C ILE A 403 -28.54 14.13 28.02
N GLU A 404 -29.29 14.94 28.73
CA GLU A 404 -29.39 14.85 30.22
C GLU A 404 -29.88 13.49 30.69
N LEU A 405 -30.95 12.95 30.06
CA LEU A 405 -31.47 11.62 30.36
C LEU A 405 -30.49 10.50 30.09
N MET A 406 -29.79 10.58 28.93
CA MET A 406 -28.79 9.57 28.56
C MET A 406 -27.58 9.61 29.50
N ALA A 407 -27.06 10.80 29.80
CA ALA A 407 -25.93 10.97 30.72
C ALA A 407 -26.26 10.52 32.14
N GLU A 408 -27.48 10.74 32.60
CA GLU A 408 -27.96 10.24 33.91
C GLU A 408 -28.06 8.71 33.92
N ALA A 409 -28.59 8.11 32.87
CA ALA A 409 -28.69 6.65 32.74
C ALA A 409 -27.30 5.97 32.73
N GLU A 410 -26.29 6.64 32.17
CA GLU A 410 -24.89 6.20 32.19
C GLU A 410 -24.16 6.60 33.50
N GLN A 411 -24.82 7.26 34.44
CA GLN A 411 -24.27 7.79 35.71
C GLN A 411 -23.12 8.81 35.49
N LEU A 412 -23.12 9.48 34.33
CA LEU A 412 -22.15 10.52 33.97
C LEU A 412 -22.68 11.92 34.33
N PHE A 413 -22.80 12.20 35.61
CA PHE A 413 -23.45 13.45 36.12
C PHE A 413 -22.74 14.75 35.72
N ALA A 414 -21.42 14.71 35.49
CA ALA A 414 -20.70 15.90 34.99
C ALA A 414 -21.08 16.20 33.53
N HIS A 415 -21.31 15.16 32.68
CA HIS A 415 -21.84 15.33 31.33
C HIS A 415 -23.24 15.90 31.33
N LYS A 416 -24.14 15.40 32.22
CA LYS A 416 -25.47 15.97 32.43
C LYS A 416 -25.38 17.44 32.81
N ASN A 417 -24.60 17.76 33.82
CA ASN A 417 -24.46 19.14 34.32
C ASN A 417 -23.92 20.12 33.24
N ALA A 418 -23.04 19.65 32.36
CA ALA A 418 -22.54 20.50 31.26
C ALA A 418 -23.67 20.93 30.31
N VAL A 419 -24.72 20.15 30.16
CA VAL A 419 -25.92 20.51 29.39
C VAL A 419 -26.90 21.31 30.23
N THR A 420 -27.17 20.90 31.45
CA THR A 420 -28.07 21.62 32.39
C THR A 420 -27.71 23.12 32.50
N LEU A 421 -26.42 23.40 32.68
CA LEU A 421 -25.93 24.77 32.76
C LEU A 421 -26.21 25.58 31.48
N ARG A 422 -26.18 24.99 30.33
CA ARG A 422 -26.46 25.62 29.02
C ARG A 422 -27.96 25.81 28.77
N LEU A 423 -28.77 24.98 29.37
CA LEU A 423 -30.24 25.09 29.29
C LEU A 423 -30.79 26.13 30.26
N THR A 424 -30.13 26.34 31.42
CA THR A 424 -30.59 27.22 32.49
C THR A 424 -30.03 28.64 32.39
N ASN A 425 -28.91 28.86 31.70
CA ASN A 425 -28.39 30.21 31.47
C ASN A 425 -29.17 30.91 30.34
N GLU A 426 -29.85 31.97 30.70
CA GLU A 426 -30.69 32.78 29.80
C GLU A 426 -29.92 33.95 29.12
N ASP A 427 -28.61 34.11 29.34
CA ASP A 427 -27.80 35.18 28.76
C ASP A 427 -27.56 35.10 27.26
#